data_4dfb167a7c9af792549d509c94325d27
#
_entry.id   4dfb167a7c9af792549d509c94325d27
#
_cell.length_a   1.000
_cell.length_b   1.000
_cell.length_c   1.000
_cell.angle_alpha   90.00
_cell.angle_beta   90.00
_cell.angle_gamma   90.00
#
_symmetry.space_group_name_H-M   'P 1'
#
loop_
_entity.id
_entity.type
_entity.pdbx_description
1 polymer ?
#
loop_
_entity_poly.entity_id
_entity_poly.type
_entity_poly.pdbx_seq_one_letter_code
_entity_poly.pdbx_strand_id
1 'polypeptide(L)'
;MSSAPPEFLFICGAISQYLGAALAYSLFDDVGTPLVATLRVIGAAITLFLLRRIWKRSMEELDLGWTALFGIVLAGMNLCFYLAIDNLPLGNAVAIEFLGPIAVAVLGNRSFKNLASLAIASLGVLFLAQVTSEGSLTGVLLALAAGALWALYIILGSRVAR
;
A
#
# COMPACT_ATOMS: atom_id res chain seq x y z
N MET A 1 5.92 -28.16 -8.78
CA MET A 1 5.61 -27.42 -7.55
C MET A 1 4.37 -26.59 -7.86
N SER A 2 3.21 -26.96 -7.27
CA SER A 2 1.98 -26.18 -7.44
C SER A 2 2.19 -24.81 -6.79
N SER A 3 2.23 -23.77 -7.59
CA SER A 3 2.25 -22.40 -7.08
C SER A 3 0.92 -22.15 -6.37
N ALA A 4 0.97 -21.58 -5.16
CA ALA A 4 -0.24 -21.19 -4.43
C ALA A 4 -1.11 -20.27 -5.30
N PRO A 5 -2.45 -20.36 -5.22
CA PRO A 5 -3.34 -19.49 -5.99
C PRO A 5 -3.01 -18.01 -5.73
N PRO A 6 -3.04 -17.15 -6.76
CA PRO A 6 -2.73 -15.71 -6.60
C PRO A 6 -3.59 -15.04 -5.52
N GLU A 7 -4.84 -15.45 -5.41
CA GLU A 7 -5.80 -14.93 -4.42
C GLU A 7 -5.35 -15.22 -2.99
N PHE A 8 -4.83 -16.43 -2.74
CA PHE A 8 -4.31 -16.81 -1.43
C PHE A 8 -3.09 -15.98 -1.04
N LEU A 9 -2.17 -15.79 -1.98
CA LEU A 9 -0.98 -14.95 -1.76
C LEU A 9 -1.35 -13.49 -1.50
N PHE A 10 -2.38 -12.98 -2.20
CA PHE A 10 -2.89 -11.63 -2.00
C PHE A 10 -3.50 -11.46 -0.59
N ILE A 11 -4.34 -12.41 -0.16
CA ILE A 11 -4.96 -12.37 1.19
C ILE A 11 -3.89 -12.43 2.28
N CYS A 12 -2.93 -13.36 2.17
CA CYS A 12 -1.83 -13.46 3.13
C CYS A 12 -0.99 -12.17 3.18
N GLY A 13 -0.72 -11.57 2.01
CA GLY A 13 -0.01 -10.30 1.88
C GLY A 13 -0.76 -9.15 2.56
N ALA A 14 -2.07 -9.03 2.31
CA ALA A 14 -2.91 -8.01 2.91
C ALA A 14 -2.97 -8.14 4.45
N ILE A 15 -3.22 -9.35 4.96
CA ILE A 15 -3.22 -9.63 6.41
C ILE A 15 -1.86 -9.24 7.03
N SER A 16 -0.75 -9.68 6.44
CA SER A 16 0.60 -9.38 6.91
C SER A 16 0.87 -7.88 6.91
N GLN A 17 0.42 -7.16 5.88
CA GLN A 17 0.60 -5.72 5.76
C GLN A 17 -0.10 -4.96 6.88
N TYR A 18 -1.38 -5.25 7.11
CA TYR A 18 -2.16 -4.52 8.11
C TYR A 18 -1.83 -4.93 9.55
N LEU A 19 -1.49 -6.19 9.81
CA LEU A 19 -0.93 -6.59 11.10
C LEU A 19 0.39 -5.86 11.37
N GLY A 20 1.26 -5.77 10.37
CA GLY A 20 2.50 -5.02 10.47
C GLY A 20 2.28 -3.52 10.70
N ALA A 21 1.25 -2.92 10.10
CA ALA A 21 0.89 -1.53 10.34
C ALA A 21 0.34 -1.31 11.76
N ALA A 22 -0.52 -2.20 12.25
CA ALA A 22 -1.06 -2.13 13.61
C ALA A 22 0.04 -2.27 14.68
N LEU A 23 0.99 -3.19 14.47
CA LEU A 23 2.16 -3.33 15.35
C LEU A 23 3.07 -2.10 15.29
N ALA A 24 3.27 -1.53 14.11
CA ALA A 24 4.07 -0.32 13.93
C ALA A 24 3.43 0.89 14.64
N TYR A 25 2.11 0.99 14.60
CA TYR A 25 1.36 2.04 15.28
C TYR A 25 1.64 2.07 16.78
N SER A 26 1.79 0.91 17.43
CA SER A 26 2.12 0.85 18.88
C SER A 26 3.52 1.37 19.23
N LEU A 27 4.38 1.61 18.25
CA LEU A 27 5.74 2.12 18.43
C LEU A 27 5.86 3.63 18.14
N PHE A 28 4.78 4.30 17.72
CA PHE A 28 4.83 5.71 17.31
C PHE A 28 5.19 6.63 18.46
N ASP A 29 4.65 6.36 19.65
CA ASP A 29 4.91 7.15 20.86
C ASP A 29 6.37 7.04 21.32
N ASP A 30 7.02 5.89 21.09
CA ASP A 30 8.38 5.63 21.54
C ASP A 30 9.45 6.11 20.56
N VAL A 31 9.21 5.94 19.26
CA VAL A 31 10.25 6.10 18.22
C VAL A 31 9.92 7.19 17.20
N GLY A 32 8.67 7.61 17.14
CA GLY A 32 8.15 8.57 16.16
C GLY A 32 7.81 7.95 14.81
N THR A 33 6.71 8.40 14.25
CA THR A 33 6.10 7.88 13.01
C THR A 33 7.04 7.84 11.80
N PRO A 34 7.83 8.91 11.49
CA PRO A 34 8.70 8.88 10.32
C PRO A 34 9.82 7.83 10.42
N LEU A 35 10.34 7.60 11.64
CA LEU A 35 11.38 6.60 11.85
C LEU A 35 10.85 5.18 11.69
N VAL A 36 9.67 4.90 12.24
CA VAL A 36 8.99 3.60 12.08
C VAL A 36 8.71 3.31 10.61
N ALA A 37 8.18 4.28 9.86
CA ALA A 37 7.93 4.14 8.42
C ALA A 37 9.23 3.84 7.64
N THR A 38 10.31 4.58 7.94
CA THR A 38 11.62 4.41 7.31
C THR A 38 12.20 3.02 7.59
N LEU A 39 12.21 2.60 8.86
CA LEU A 39 12.72 1.28 9.27
C LEU A 39 11.96 0.14 8.62
N ARG A 40 10.64 0.27 8.44
CA ARG A 40 9.83 -0.72 7.73
C ARG A 40 10.22 -0.85 6.27
N VAL A 41 10.41 0.26 5.56
CA VAL A 41 10.83 0.26 4.15
C VAL A 41 12.23 -0.32 4.00
N ILE A 42 13.18 0.07 4.86
CA ILE A 42 14.54 -0.45 4.86
C ILE A 42 14.54 -1.95 5.18
N GLY A 43 13.81 -2.38 6.21
CA GLY A 43 13.70 -3.79 6.58
C GLY A 43 13.12 -4.65 5.45
N ALA A 44 12.07 -4.18 4.78
CA ALA A 44 11.50 -4.85 3.62
C ALA A 44 12.50 -4.92 2.46
N ALA A 45 13.23 -3.83 2.18
CA ALA A 45 14.23 -3.77 1.13
C ALA A 45 15.38 -4.76 1.40
N ILE A 46 15.92 -4.81 2.61
CA ILE A 46 16.97 -5.76 3.01
C ILE A 46 16.47 -7.20 2.88
N THR A 47 15.27 -7.48 3.40
CA THR A 47 14.67 -8.83 3.34
C THR A 47 14.51 -9.30 1.89
N LEU A 48 13.95 -8.45 1.01
CA LEU A 48 13.79 -8.79 -0.40
C LEU A 48 15.14 -8.92 -1.12
N PHE A 49 16.11 -8.05 -0.81
CA PHE A 49 17.45 -8.13 -1.37
C PHE A 49 18.11 -9.48 -1.04
N LEU A 50 18.02 -9.92 0.22
CA LEU A 50 18.57 -11.20 0.66
C LEU A 50 17.85 -12.41 0.07
N LEU A 51 16.50 -12.43 0.16
CA LEU A 51 15.67 -13.55 -0.30
C LEU A 51 15.75 -13.74 -1.82
N ARG A 52 15.71 -12.64 -2.58
CA ARG A 52 15.73 -12.68 -4.04
C ARG A 52 17.14 -12.79 -4.63
N ARG A 53 18.18 -12.75 -3.80
CA ARG A 53 19.58 -12.82 -4.21
C ARG A 53 19.87 -11.86 -5.38
N ILE A 54 19.44 -10.61 -5.25
CA ILE A 54 19.45 -9.60 -6.31
C ILE A 54 20.88 -9.38 -6.86
N TRP A 55 21.91 -9.55 -6.00
CA TRP A 55 23.32 -9.46 -6.42
C TRP A 55 23.75 -10.50 -7.46
N LYS A 56 22.92 -11.52 -7.74
CA LYS A 56 23.18 -12.54 -8.78
C LYS A 56 22.49 -12.22 -10.10
N ARG A 57 21.71 -11.16 -10.19
CA ARG A 57 21.02 -10.75 -11.41
C ARG A 57 21.85 -9.73 -12.18
N SER A 58 21.85 -9.86 -13.50
CA SER A 58 22.44 -8.85 -14.38
C SER A 58 21.64 -7.56 -14.28
N MET A 59 22.33 -6.44 -14.06
CA MET A 59 21.73 -5.10 -14.01
C MET A 59 21.36 -4.58 -15.41
N GLU A 60 21.82 -5.23 -16.46
CA GLU A 60 21.59 -4.81 -17.85
C GLU A 60 20.15 -5.02 -18.33
N GLU A 61 19.40 -5.92 -17.66
CA GLU A 61 17.99 -6.21 -17.96
C GLU A 61 17.00 -5.32 -17.17
N LEU A 62 17.51 -4.49 -16.26
CA LEU A 62 16.69 -3.66 -15.40
C LEU A 62 16.58 -2.24 -15.95
N ASP A 63 15.36 -1.81 -16.29
CA ASP A 63 15.09 -0.40 -16.50
C ASP A 63 15.16 0.33 -15.16
N LEU A 64 16.37 0.81 -14.82
CA LEU A 64 16.66 1.49 -13.55
C LEU A 64 15.77 2.71 -13.34
N GLY A 65 15.37 3.40 -14.41
CA GLY A 65 14.52 4.60 -14.33
C GLY A 65 13.12 4.25 -13.80
N TRP A 66 12.45 3.29 -14.41
CA TRP A 66 11.11 2.85 -13.97
C TRP A 66 11.15 2.14 -12.63
N THR A 67 12.20 1.36 -12.35
CA THR A 67 12.38 0.67 -11.08
C THR A 67 12.62 1.66 -9.94
N ALA A 68 13.43 2.68 -10.14
CA ALA A 68 13.67 3.74 -9.15
C ALA A 68 12.39 4.54 -8.88
N LEU A 69 11.67 4.95 -9.95
CA LEU A 69 10.39 5.66 -9.81
C LEU A 69 9.37 4.82 -9.03
N PHE A 70 9.26 3.51 -9.34
CA PHE A 70 8.39 2.59 -8.63
C PHE A 70 8.75 2.51 -7.14
N GLY A 71 10.05 2.44 -6.80
CA GLY A 71 10.53 2.44 -5.42
C GLY A 71 10.24 3.75 -4.68
N ILE A 72 10.42 4.90 -5.33
CA ILE A 72 10.12 6.23 -4.76
C ILE A 72 8.62 6.35 -4.47
N VAL A 73 7.77 5.93 -5.40
CA VAL A 73 6.32 5.95 -5.23
C VAL A 73 5.89 5.04 -4.08
N LEU A 74 6.45 3.84 -3.98
CA LEU A 74 6.20 2.92 -2.88
C LEU A 74 6.62 3.49 -1.53
N ALA A 75 7.81 4.09 -1.45
CA ALA A 75 8.31 4.71 -0.22
C ALA A 75 7.44 5.91 0.19
N GLY A 76 7.09 6.78 -0.76
CA GLY A 76 6.20 7.93 -0.53
C GLY A 76 4.80 7.52 -0.08
N MET A 77 4.23 6.48 -0.70
CA MET A 77 2.95 5.91 -0.30
C MET A 77 2.98 5.45 1.16
N ASN A 78 3.99 4.66 1.54
CA ASN A 78 4.12 4.19 2.91
C ASN A 78 4.30 5.36 3.89
N LEU A 79 5.16 6.33 3.59
CA LEU A 79 5.37 7.49 4.46
C LEU A 79 4.08 8.28 4.67
N CYS A 80 3.36 8.61 3.59
CA CYS A 80 2.08 9.31 3.67
C CYS A 80 1.05 8.53 4.50
N PHE A 81 0.97 7.21 4.32
CA PHE A 81 0.07 6.36 5.09
C PHE A 81 0.40 6.37 6.59
N TYR A 82 1.67 6.23 6.95
CA TYR A 82 2.07 6.25 8.36
C TYR A 82 1.82 7.61 9.01
N LEU A 83 2.10 8.70 8.32
CA LEU A 83 1.76 10.04 8.80
C LEU A 83 0.23 10.25 8.87
N ALA A 84 -0.54 9.59 8.01
CA ALA A 84 -2.00 9.65 8.07
C ALA A 84 -2.54 8.96 9.33
N ILE A 85 -2.08 7.74 9.65
CA ILE A 85 -2.54 7.00 10.83
C ILE A 85 -2.04 7.56 12.17
N ASP A 86 -1.06 8.45 12.13
CA ASP A 86 -0.65 9.27 13.28
C ASP A 86 -1.68 10.39 13.58
N ASN A 87 -2.48 10.76 12.58
CA ASN A 87 -3.44 11.87 12.64
C ASN A 87 -4.90 11.44 12.46
N LEU A 88 -5.15 10.16 12.16
CA LEU A 88 -6.46 9.56 11.92
C LEU A 88 -6.54 8.18 12.56
N PRO A 89 -7.73 7.73 13.00
CA PRO A 89 -7.97 6.33 13.30
C PRO A 89 -7.57 5.45 12.12
N LEU A 90 -6.88 4.33 12.39
CA LEU A 90 -6.34 3.43 11.38
C LEU A 90 -7.40 3.01 10.33
N GLY A 91 -8.62 2.69 10.78
CA GLY A 91 -9.71 2.32 9.88
C GLY A 91 -10.08 3.42 8.89
N ASN A 92 -10.10 4.68 9.34
CA ASN A 92 -10.41 5.84 8.48
C ASN A 92 -9.30 6.08 7.45
N ALA A 93 -8.04 6.01 7.89
CA ALA A 93 -6.90 6.17 6.99
C ALA A 93 -6.88 5.09 5.91
N VAL A 94 -7.09 3.82 6.28
CA VAL A 94 -7.18 2.69 5.35
C VAL A 94 -8.34 2.89 4.37
N ALA A 95 -9.52 3.31 4.85
CA ALA A 95 -10.68 3.53 3.99
C ALA A 95 -10.42 4.60 2.92
N ILE A 96 -9.79 5.71 3.30
CA ILE A 96 -9.45 6.79 2.38
C ILE A 96 -8.35 6.35 1.40
N GLU A 97 -7.33 5.66 1.88
CA GLU A 97 -6.24 5.14 1.03
C GLU A 97 -6.77 4.19 -0.06
N PHE A 98 -7.77 3.35 0.26
CA PHE A 98 -8.38 2.42 -0.69
C PHE A 98 -9.10 3.10 -1.86
N LEU A 99 -9.41 4.37 -1.79
CA LEU A 99 -9.95 5.13 -2.93
C LEU A 99 -9.01 5.08 -4.14
N GLY A 100 -7.69 4.98 -3.92
CA GLY A 100 -6.71 4.86 -5.00
C GLY A 100 -6.87 3.58 -5.83
N PRO A 101 -6.72 2.38 -5.25
CA PRO A 101 -6.98 1.11 -5.93
C PRO A 101 -8.38 1.02 -6.56
N ILE A 102 -9.40 1.52 -5.87
CA ILE A 102 -10.78 1.55 -6.37
C ILE A 102 -10.85 2.40 -7.64
N ALA A 103 -10.26 3.58 -7.66
CA ALA A 103 -10.23 4.44 -8.83
C ALA A 103 -9.54 3.75 -10.02
N VAL A 104 -8.40 3.09 -9.81
CA VAL A 104 -7.70 2.33 -10.86
C VAL A 104 -8.57 1.19 -11.38
N ALA A 105 -9.25 0.47 -10.50
CA ALA A 105 -10.11 -0.64 -10.89
C ALA A 105 -11.33 -0.18 -11.68
N VAL A 106 -11.95 0.95 -11.33
CA VAL A 106 -13.07 1.56 -12.07
C VAL A 106 -12.63 2.00 -13.47
N LEU A 107 -11.44 2.60 -13.58
CA LEU A 107 -10.92 3.10 -14.86
C LEU A 107 -10.42 1.96 -15.78
N GLY A 108 -10.14 0.79 -15.20
CA GLY A 108 -9.66 -0.38 -15.93
C GLY A 108 -10.78 -1.13 -16.68
N ASN A 109 -11.11 -2.33 -16.21
CA ASN A 109 -12.12 -3.18 -16.86
C ASN A 109 -13.53 -2.93 -16.28
N ARG A 110 -14.45 -2.41 -17.08
CA ARG A 110 -15.84 -2.08 -16.71
C ARG A 110 -16.82 -3.25 -16.88
N SER A 111 -16.41 -4.48 -16.67
CA SER A 111 -17.36 -5.60 -16.69
C SER A 111 -18.31 -5.54 -15.50
N PHE A 112 -19.52 -6.06 -15.65
CA PHE A 112 -20.53 -6.09 -14.58
C PHE A 112 -20.00 -6.81 -13.30
N LYS A 113 -19.26 -7.92 -13.49
CA LYS A 113 -18.64 -8.66 -12.40
C LYS A 113 -17.63 -7.80 -11.62
N ASN A 114 -16.83 -7.03 -12.36
CA ASN A 114 -15.83 -6.16 -11.76
C ASN A 114 -16.47 -5.01 -10.97
N LEU A 115 -17.51 -4.39 -11.53
CA LEU A 115 -18.30 -3.36 -10.85
C LEU A 115 -18.98 -3.87 -9.57
N ALA A 116 -19.56 -5.08 -9.61
CA ALA A 116 -20.18 -5.70 -8.44
C ALA A 116 -19.14 -5.97 -7.34
N SER A 117 -17.98 -6.55 -7.71
CA SER A 117 -16.88 -6.79 -6.76
C SER A 117 -16.36 -5.48 -6.14
N LEU A 118 -16.28 -4.43 -6.95
CA LEU A 118 -15.88 -3.09 -6.51
C LEU A 118 -16.87 -2.49 -5.52
N ALA A 119 -18.17 -2.61 -5.80
CA ALA A 119 -19.21 -2.14 -4.90
C ALA A 119 -19.15 -2.86 -3.54
N ILE A 120 -18.95 -4.18 -3.55
CA ILE A 120 -18.79 -4.97 -2.33
C ILE A 120 -17.54 -4.54 -1.55
N ALA A 121 -16.41 -4.36 -2.25
CA ALA A 121 -15.18 -3.89 -1.62
C ALA A 121 -15.34 -2.49 -1.01
N SER A 122 -15.98 -1.57 -1.75
CA SER A 122 -16.25 -0.21 -1.27
C SER A 122 -17.16 -0.20 -0.03
N LEU A 123 -18.18 -1.05 -0.01
CA LEU A 123 -19.04 -1.22 1.18
C LEU A 123 -18.24 -1.76 2.37
N GLY A 124 -17.37 -2.74 2.17
CA GLY A 124 -16.47 -3.26 3.21
C GLY A 124 -15.57 -2.17 3.79
N VAL A 125 -14.99 -1.34 2.94
CA VAL A 125 -14.16 -0.20 3.32
C VAL A 125 -14.97 0.83 4.12
N LEU A 126 -16.19 1.17 3.68
CA LEU A 126 -17.08 2.07 4.40
C LEU A 126 -17.48 1.52 5.79
N PHE A 127 -17.70 0.20 5.89
CA PHE A 127 -17.97 -0.45 7.18
C PHE A 127 -16.77 -0.40 8.12
N LEU A 128 -15.55 -0.56 7.60
CA LEU A 128 -14.33 -0.44 8.41
C LEU A 128 -14.09 1.01 8.85
N ALA A 129 -14.48 1.96 8.03
CA ALA A 129 -14.21 3.37 8.25
C ALA A 129 -14.89 3.91 9.53
N GLN A 130 -15.88 3.20 10.11
CA GLN A 130 -16.66 3.70 11.23
C GLN A 130 -16.49 5.22 11.37
N VAL A 131 -17.22 6.00 10.56
CA VAL A 131 -17.00 7.44 10.40
C VAL A 131 -17.11 8.11 11.77
N THR A 132 -16.00 8.08 12.51
CA THR A 132 -15.85 8.91 13.69
C THR A 132 -15.42 10.27 13.17
N SER A 133 -16.04 11.31 13.68
CA SER A 133 -15.70 12.72 13.39
C SER A 133 -14.30 13.08 13.93
N GLU A 134 -13.56 12.11 14.42
CA GLU A 134 -12.24 12.25 15.00
C GLU A 134 -11.18 12.13 13.91
N GLY A 135 -10.47 13.19 13.67
CA GLY A 135 -9.34 13.22 12.76
C GLY A 135 -9.03 14.60 12.24
N SER A 136 -7.76 14.84 11.96
CA SER A 136 -7.30 16.12 11.43
C SER A 136 -7.45 16.18 9.91
N LEU A 137 -7.67 17.39 9.36
CA LEU A 137 -7.63 17.61 7.91
C LEU A 137 -6.29 17.16 7.31
N THR A 138 -5.19 17.36 8.04
CA THR A 138 -3.87 16.91 7.64
C THR A 138 -3.82 15.38 7.44
N GLY A 139 -4.41 14.61 8.37
CA GLY A 139 -4.50 13.16 8.24
C GLY A 139 -5.29 12.72 7.01
N VAL A 140 -6.42 13.40 6.72
CA VAL A 140 -7.23 13.12 5.51
C VAL A 140 -6.44 13.39 4.24
N LEU A 141 -5.74 14.54 4.16
CA LEU A 141 -4.91 14.89 3.00
C LEU A 141 -3.77 13.90 2.79
N LEU A 142 -3.13 13.46 3.88
CA LEU A 142 -2.07 12.45 3.82
C LEU A 142 -2.60 11.08 3.38
N ALA A 143 -3.77 10.66 3.85
CA ALA A 143 -4.41 9.41 3.42
C ALA A 143 -4.82 9.46 1.93
N LEU A 144 -5.32 10.60 1.44
CA LEU A 144 -5.61 10.81 0.02
C LEU A 144 -4.33 10.78 -0.82
N ALA A 145 -3.25 11.40 -0.34
CA ALA A 145 -1.94 11.33 -1.01
C ALA A 145 -1.42 9.89 -1.07
N ALA A 146 -1.53 9.13 0.01
CA ALA A 146 -1.18 7.71 0.04
C ALA A 146 -2.01 6.91 -0.98
N GLY A 147 -3.32 7.13 -1.05
CA GLY A 147 -4.20 6.51 -2.04
C GLY A 147 -3.82 6.86 -3.49
N ALA A 148 -3.52 8.12 -3.78
CA ALA A 148 -3.07 8.54 -5.10
C ALA A 148 -1.73 7.89 -5.49
N LEU A 149 -0.77 7.81 -4.54
CA LEU A 149 0.49 7.11 -4.74
C LEU A 149 0.28 5.60 -4.91
N TRP A 150 -0.70 5.00 -4.22
CA TRP A 150 -1.05 3.59 -4.42
C TRP A 150 -1.61 3.34 -5.81
N ALA A 151 -2.50 4.21 -6.30
CA ALA A 151 -2.98 4.15 -7.68
C ALA A 151 -1.81 4.20 -8.69
N LEU A 152 -0.88 5.14 -8.48
CA LEU A 152 0.31 5.27 -9.32
C LEU A 152 1.21 4.02 -9.22
N TYR A 153 1.41 3.47 -8.03
CA TYR A 153 2.14 2.23 -7.79
C TYR A 153 1.57 1.06 -8.61
N ILE A 154 0.24 0.89 -8.63
CA ILE A 154 -0.44 -0.16 -9.41
C ILE A 154 -0.17 0.02 -10.91
N ILE A 155 -0.28 1.27 -11.39
CA ILE A 155 -0.05 1.59 -12.81
C ILE A 155 1.41 1.34 -13.21
N LEU A 156 2.36 1.83 -12.40
CA LEU A 156 3.78 1.62 -12.63
C LEU A 156 4.19 0.14 -12.54
N GLY A 157 3.65 -0.58 -11.55
CA GLY A 157 3.90 -2.01 -11.37
C GLY A 157 3.55 -2.82 -12.61
N SER A 158 2.47 -2.47 -13.32
CA SER A 158 2.08 -3.10 -14.57
C SER A 158 3.09 -2.85 -15.71
N ARG A 159 3.90 -1.81 -15.64
CA ARG A 159 4.94 -1.48 -16.62
C ARG A 159 6.28 -2.14 -16.27
N VAL A 160 6.65 -2.15 -15.01
CA VAL A 160 7.91 -2.76 -14.52
C VAL A 160 7.86 -4.30 -14.66
N ALA A 161 6.67 -4.90 -14.63
CA ALA A 161 6.49 -6.35 -14.75
C ALA A 161 6.49 -6.88 -16.19
N ARG A 162 6.56 -6.00 -17.20
CA ARG A 162 6.65 -6.36 -18.64
C ARG A 162 8.09 -6.44 -19.10
#